data_68acdcd442e5b97e5dd96cc80f614a0e
#
_entry.id   68acdcd442e5b97e5dd96cc80f614a0e
#
_cell.length_a   1.000
_cell.length_b   1.000
_cell.length_c   1.000
_cell.angle_alpha   90.00
_cell.angle_beta   90.00
_cell.angle_gamma   90.00
#
_symmetry.space_group_name_H-M   'P 1'
#
loop_
_entity.id
_entity.type
_entity.pdbx_description
1 polymer ?
#
loop_
_entity_poly.entity_id
_entity_poly.type
_entity_poly.pdbx_seq_one_letter_code
_entity_poly.pdbx_strand_id
1 'polypeptide(L)'
;SDFIAGMILFSFIFIERKQEFWAALMIVLGTMTKIYGIVGLAFLLFSKRRIAFLKGLIFWGIVLYVLPMLYTSPQYVASQYVKWYEVLLDKNVENLFTPYTNISLLGMVRKISGVNTYNDLWLVIPGLLLFIAPYFRINQYDNRRFRMHFLCSTLLFMVLFSSGTENSGYLGAMIAVCLWYIGTPTRKTTPVLNTVLFVFCFILTSLSPTDIFPSYIRKTYVIPYALKALPCVLIWFKIVWEQLTLDFSEPLHRPKTLPGKEEAIDLILPCYNPQEGWERLMIEKHAELVKMLKGRSLRFIVVNDASKRGFTKDAVERLLEALPDTMIVSYDTNKGKGAAVRAGLSHSTSSITLYTDYDFPYEADSICRMVEWLESGYDVVIAVRNHTYYTHLSTRRKIMSYASRILNFTLLGLTHTDAQGGLKGFNQRGKSFLASTQVNRFL
;
A
#
# COMPACT_ATOMS: atom_id res chain seq x y z
N SER A 1 -17.65 -0.95 -17.55
CA SER A 1 -16.18 -0.74 -17.43
C SER A 1 -15.73 -0.78 -15.98
N ASP A 2 -16.43 -0.09 -15.06
CA ASP A 2 -16.05 0.04 -13.65
C ASP A 2 -16.11 -1.29 -12.89
N PHE A 3 -17.12 -2.11 -13.20
CA PHE A 3 -17.24 -3.47 -12.68
C PHE A 3 -15.98 -4.32 -13.03
N ILE A 4 -15.49 -4.23 -14.26
CA ILE A 4 -14.29 -4.96 -14.69
C ILE A 4 -13.04 -4.45 -13.98
N ALA A 5 -12.88 -3.14 -13.83
CA ALA A 5 -11.79 -2.57 -13.04
C ALA A 5 -11.83 -3.09 -11.59
N GLY A 6 -13.02 -3.18 -10.99
CA GLY A 6 -13.22 -3.80 -9.68
C GLY A 6 -12.79 -5.28 -9.64
N MET A 7 -13.16 -6.08 -10.66
CA MET A 7 -12.74 -7.49 -10.74
C MET A 7 -11.22 -7.64 -10.86
N ILE A 8 -10.56 -6.79 -11.64
CA ILE A 8 -9.09 -6.77 -11.76
C ILE A 8 -8.44 -6.41 -10.41
N LEU A 9 -8.96 -5.41 -9.69
CA LEU A 9 -8.50 -5.04 -8.35
C LEU A 9 -8.67 -6.20 -7.36
N PHE A 10 -9.83 -6.84 -7.33
CA PHE A 10 -10.07 -7.99 -6.45
C PHE A 10 -9.18 -9.17 -6.81
N SER A 11 -8.96 -9.46 -8.10
CA SER A 11 -8.05 -10.54 -8.50
C SER A 11 -6.63 -10.28 -7.99
N PHE A 12 -6.13 -9.06 -8.10
CA PHE A 12 -4.84 -8.65 -7.55
C PHE A 12 -4.78 -8.83 -6.02
N ILE A 13 -5.81 -8.36 -5.29
CA ILE A 13 -5.89 -8.49 -3.83
C ILE A 13 -5.90 -9.97 -3.41
N PHE A 14 -6.63 -10.83 -4.11
CA PHE A 14 -6.68 -12.25 -3.81
C PHE A 14 -5.33 -12.94 -4.07
N ILE A 15 -4.58 -12.55 -5.12
CA ILE A 15 -3.23 -13.05 -5.36
C ILE A 15 -2.27 -12.61 -4.24
N GLU A 16 -2.32 -11.34 -3.81
CA GLU A 16 -1.53 -10.84 -2.68
C GLU A 16 -1.84 -11.61 -1.38
N ARG A 17 -3.09 -12.09 -1.22
CA ARG A 17 -3.55 -12.91 -0.09
C ARG A 17 -3.32 -14.40 -0.27
N LYS A 18 -2.67 -14.85 -1.36
CA LYS A 18 -2.48 -16.26 -1.72
C LYS A 18 -3.79 -17.06 -1.85
N GLN A 19 -4.82 -16.40 -2.36
CA GLN A 19 -6.16 -16.93 -2.59
C GLN A 19 -6.43 -17.06 -4.09
N GLU A 20 -5.58 -17.79 -4.79
CA GLU A 20 -5.52 -17.90 -6.25
C GLU A 20 -6.83 -18.40 -6.87
N PHE A 21 -7.55 -19.26 -6.15
CA PHE A 21 -8.84 -19.77 -6.60
C PHE A 21 -9.89 -18.67 -6.77
N TRP A 22 -9.97 -17.74 -5.82
CA TRP A 22 -10.88 -16.60 -5.88
C TRP A 22 -10.38 -15.51 -6.85
N ALA A 23 -9.08 -15.36 -7.00
CA ALA A 23 -8.50 -14.50 -8.02
C ALA A 23 -8.90 -14.94 -9.41
N ALA A 24 -8.87 -16.27 -9.68
CA ALA A 24 -9.29 -16.86 -10.92
C ALA A 24 -10.79 -16.61 -11.21
N LEU A 25 -11.66 -16.73 -10.21
CA LEU A 25 -13.08 -16.38 -10.33
C LEU A 25 -13.26 -14.94 -10.82
N MET A 26 -12.57 -13.99 -10.20
CA MET A 26 -12.70 -12.57 -10.57
C MET A 26 -12.30 -12.33 -12.04
N ILE A 27 -11.24 -12.99 -12.51
CA ILE A 27 -10.77 -12.83 -13.89
C ILE A 27 -11.77 -13.48 -14.86
N VAL A 28 -12.23 -14.71 -14.60
CA VAL A 28 -13.16 -15.40 -15.51
C VAL A 28 -14.50 -14.67 -15.54
N LEU A 29 -15.04 -14.28 -14.40
CA LEU A 29 -16.29 -13.52 -14.31
C LEU A 29 -16.17 -12.18 -15.04
N GLY A 30 -15.06 -11.47 -14.83
CA GLY A 30 -14.76 -10.23 -15.54
C GLY A 30 -14.70 -10.43 -17.05
N THR A 31 -14.02 -11.50 -17.50
CA THR A 31 -13.87 -11.83 -18.94
C THR A 31 -15.20 -12.20 -19.58
N MET A 32 -16.04 -12.98 -18.91
CA MET A 32 -17.36 -13.35 -19.41
C MET A 32 -18.35 -12.18 -19.42
N THR A 33 -18.15 -11.19 -18.53
CA THR A 33 -18.96 -9.97 -18.56
C THR A 33 -18.50 -9.01 -19.66
N LYS A 34 -17.18 -8.85 -19.81
CA LYS A 34 -16.55 -8.01 -20.82
C LYS A 34 -15.13 -8.55 -21.09
N ILE A 35 -14.81 -8.87 -22.32
CA ILE A 35 -13.56 -9.55 -22.73
C ILE A 35 -12.28 -8.93 -22.10
N TYR A 36 -12.31 -7.65 -21.78
CA TYR A 36 -11.19 -6.94 -21.16
C TYR A 36 -10.81 -7.45 -19.77
N GLY A 37 -11.66 -8.22 -19.09
CA GLY A 37 -11.32 -8.89 -17.84
C GLY A 37 -10.13 -9.83 -17.94
N ILE A 38 -9.85 -10.36 -19.15
CA ILE A 38 -8.70 -11.24 -19.45
C ILE A 38 -7.36 -10.58 -19.12
N VAL A 39 -7.28 -9.25 -19.13
CA VAL A 39 -6.04 -8.51 -18.80
C VAL A 39 -5.58 -8.80 -17.35
N GLY A 40 -6.49 -9.25 -16.48
CA GLY A 40 -6.13 -9.72 -15.14
C GLY A 40 -5.20 -10.94 -15.11
N LEU A 41 -5.06 -11.69 -16.21
CA LEU A 41 -4.03 -12.73 -16.37
C LEU A 41 -2.61 -12.19 -16.23
N ALA A 42 -2.41 -10.88 -16.36
CA ALA A 42 -1.14 -10.21 -16.08
C ALA A 42 -0.56 -10.55 -14.70
N PHE A 43 -1.39 -10.92 -13.74
CA PHE A 43 -0.93 -11.27 -12.38
C PHE A 43 -0.50 -12.73 -12.20
N LEU A 44 -0.67 -13.58 -13.23
CA LEU A 44 -0.32 -15.00 -13.16
C LEU A 44 1.13 -15.26 -12.74
N LEU A 45 2.07 -14.46 -13.27
CA LEU A 45 3.49 -14.64 -13.00
C LEU A 45 3.88 -14.23 -11.57
N PHE A 46 3.10 -13.39 -10.92
CA PHE A 46 3.32 -12.96 -9.53
C PHE A 46 2.74 -13.94 -8.50
N SER A 47 1.85 -14.85 -8.92
CA SER A 47 1.33 -15.87 -8.03
C SER A 47 2.42 -16.88 -7.66
N LYS A 48 2.55 -17.16 -6.36
CA LYS A 48 3.43 -18.22 -5.84
C LYS A 48 2.86 -19.63 -6.08
N ARG A 49 1.55 -19.74 -6.36
CA ARG A 49 0.82 -21.00 -6.61
C ARG A 49 0.22 -21.02 -8.01
N ARG A 50 1.05 -20.80 -9.03
CA ARG A 50 0.63 -20.68 -10.43
C ARG A 50 -0.25 -21.82 -10.92
N ILE A 51 0.07 -23.08 -10.52
CA ILE A 51 -0.72 -24.25 -10.90
C ILE A 51 -2.12 -24.21 -10.28
N ALA A 52 -2.24 -23.80 -9.00
CA ALA A 52 -3.54 -23.64 -8.35
C ALA A 52 -4.37 -22.54 -9.03
N PHE A 53 -3.72 -21.45 -9.45
CA PHE A 53 -4.36 -20.38 -10.19
C PHE A 53 -4.88 -20.86 -11.56
N LEU A 54 -4.06 -21.56 -12.33
CA LEU A 54 -4.46 -22.13 -13.62
C LEU A 54 -5.62 -23.14 -13.48
N LYS A 55 -5.55 -24.03 -12.47
CA LYS A 55 -6.67 -24.95 -12.16
C LYS A 55 -7.94 -24.17 -11.80
N GLY A 56 -7.82 -23.06 -11.05
CA GLY A 56 -8.93 -22.18 -10.73
C GLY A 56 -9.55 -21.53 -11.98
N LEU A 57 -8.73 -21.05 -12.92
CA LEU A 57 -9.22 -20.48 -14.19
C LEU A 57 -10.01 -21.50 -15.03
N ILE A 58 -9.49 -22.73 -15.13
CA ILE A 58 -10.18 -23.81 -15.85
C ILE A 58 -11.48 -24.17 -15.14
N PHE A 59 -11.43 -24.36 -13.84
CA PHE A 59 -12.61 -24.71 -13.03
C PHE A 59 -13.73 -23.66 -13.18
N TRP A 60 -13.41 -22.38 -12.93
CA TRP A 60 -14.41 -21.31 -13.02
C TRP A 60 -14.86 -21.06 -14.46
N GLY A 61 -13.97 -21.26 -15.45
CA GLY A 61 -14.32 -21.22 -16.86
C GLY A 61 -15.40 -22.24 -17.20
N ILE A 62 -15.22 -23.49 -16.77
CA ILE A 62 -16.20 -24.55 -16.97
C ILE A 62 -17.50 -24.25 -16.21
N VAL A 63 -17.40 -23.89 -14.92
CA VAL A 63 -18.58 -23.61 -14.08
C VAL A 63 -19.41 -22.49 -14.67
N LEU A 64 -18.81 -21.34 -15.01
CA LEU A 64 -19.55 -20.20 -15.54
C LEU A 64 -20.07 -20.43 -16.99
N TYR A 65 -19.38 -21.28 -17.77
CA TYR A 65 -19.86 -21.71 -19.08
C TYR A 65 -21.11 -22.61 -18.96
N VAL A 66 -21.09 -23.56 -18.01
CA VAL A 66 -22.16 -24.55 -17.82
C VAL A 66 -23.35 -23.97 -17.04
N LEU A 67 -23.11 -23.00 -16.15
CA LEU A 67 -24.14 -22.44 -15.26
C LEU A 67 -25.44 -22.04 -15.99
N PRO A 68 -25.44 -21.36 -17.15
CA PRO A 68 -26.67 -21.05 -17.88
C PRO A 68 -27.44 -22.28 -18.38
N MET A 69 -26.76 -23.43 -18.55
CA MET A 69 -27.39 -24.67 -19.01
C MET A 69 -28.35 -25.26 -17.99
N LEU A 70 -28.34 -24.76 -16.74
CA LEU A 70 -29.34 -25.11 -15.72
C LEU A 70 -30.75 -24.60 -16.07
N TYR A 71 -30.82 -23.55 -16.89
CA TYR A 71 -32.08 -22.90 -17.28
C TYR A 71 -32.41 -23.05 -18.76
N THR A 72 -31.44 -23.45 -19.61
CA THR A 72 -31.60 -23.55 -21.05
C THR A 72 -30.87 -24.77 -21.60
N SER A 73 -31.10 -25.14 -22.89
CA SER A 73 -30.39 -26.25 -23.49
C SER A 73 -28.91 -25.96 -23.74
N PRO A 74 -28.03 -26.98 -23.69
CA PRO A 74 -26.61 -26.80 -24.00
C PRO A 74 -26.34 -26.23 -25.40
N GLN A 75 -27.14 -26.64 -26.38
CA GLN A 75 -27.05 -26.15 -27.75
C GLN A 75 -27.36 -24.67 -27.85
N TYR A 76 -28.36 -24.21 -27.11
CA TYR A 76 -28.69 -22.78 -27.05
C TYR A 76 -27.56 -21.97 -26.45
N VAL A 77 -27.01 -22.43 -25.32
CA VAL A 77 -25.88 -21.73 -24.67
C VAL A 77 -24.69 -21.64 -25.62
N ALA A 78 -24.30 -22.73 -26.27
CA ALA A 78 -23.21 -22.75 -27.25
C ALA A 78 -23.46 -21.75 -28.41
N SER A 79 -24.69 -21.71 -28.92
CA SER A 79 -25.06 -20.75 -30.00
C SER A 79 -24.98 -19.30 -29.53
N GLN A 80 -25.29 -19.00 -28.25
CA GLN A 80 -25.17 -17.64 -27.70
C GLN A 80 -23.72 -17.18 -27.59
N TYR A 81 -22.77 -18.08 -27.30
CA TYR A 81 -21.34 -17.69 -27.29
C TYR A 81 -20.82 -17.41 -28.71
N VAL A 82 -21.30 -18.13 -29.73
CA VAL A 82 -20.98 -17.81 -31.13
C VAL A 82 -21.52 -16.44 -31.52
N LYS A 83 -22.81 -16.18 -31.22
CA LYS A 83 -23.42 -14.86 -31.44
C LYS A 83 -22.72 -13.74 -30.66
N TRP A 84 -22.29 -14.00 -29.43
CA TRP A 84 -21.54 -13.02 -28.65
C TRP A 84 -20.21 -12.65 -29.32
N TYR A 85 -19.51 -13.62 -29.89
CA TYR A 85 -18.30 -13.38 -30.68
C TYR A 85 -18.58 -12.53 -31.93
N GLU A 86 -19.63 -12.84 -32.68
CA GLU A 86 -20.06 -12.07 -33.86
C GLU A 86 -20.36 -10.60 -33.46
N VAL A 87 -21.14 -10.39 -32.38
CA VAL A 87 -21.47 -9.05 -31.86
C VAL A 87 -20.21 -8.30 -31.43
N LEU A 88 -19.19 -8.98 -30.88
CA LEU A 88 -17.93 -8.31 -30.51
C LEU A 88 -17.18 -7.78 -31.73
N LEU A 89 -17.20 -8.55 -32.87
CA LEU A 89 -16.59 -8.11 -34.13
C LEU A 89 -17.32 -6.90 -34.70
N ASP A 90 -18.66 -6.96 -34.79
CA ASP A 90 -19.48 -5.88 -35.30
C ASP A 90 -19.33 -4.60 -34.48
N LYS A 91 -19.39 -4.72 -33.15
CA LYS A 91 -19.18 -3.58 -32.24
C LYS A 91 -17.81 -2.96 -32.36
N ASN A 92 -16.78 -3.74 -32.67
CA ASN A 92 -15.45 -3.19 -32.88
C ASN A 92 -15.44 -2.26 -34.11
N VAL A 93 -16.13 -2.63 -35.16
CA VAL A 93 -16.26 -1.82 -36.40
C VAL A 93 -17.07 -0.54 -36.10
N GLU A 94 -18.21 -0.68 -35.44
CA GLU A 94 -19.07 0.48 -35.06
C GLU A 94 -18.31 1.50 -34.21
N ASN A 95 -17.54 1.03 -33.22
CA ASN A 95 -16.80 1.89 -32.30
C ASN A 95 -15.74 2.75 -32.99
N LEU A 96 -15.22 2.34 -34.14
CA LEU A 96 -14.17 3.07 -34.86
C LEU A 96 -14.60 4.46 -35.31
N PHE A 97 -15.90 4.66 -35.59
CA PHE A 97 -16.39 5.86 -36.26
C PHE A 97 -17.26 6.78 -35.38
N THR A 98 -17.57 6.37 -34.14
CA THR A 98 -18.40 7.18 -33.24
C THR A 98 -17.58 8.20 -32.44
N PRO A 99 -18.06 9.47 -32.28
CA PRO A 99 -17.33 10.51 -31.56
C PRO A 99 -17.18 10.21 -30.05
N TYR A 100 -18.13 9.52 -29.46
CA TYR A 100 -18.21 9.29 -28.01
C TYR A 100 -17.71 7.93 -27.54
N THR A 101 -17.38 7.03 -28.45
CA THR A 101 -16.72 5.77 -28.20
C THR A 101 -15.28 5.82 -28.67
N ASN A 102 -14.52 4.76 -28.39
CA ASN A 102 -13.10 4.70 -28.73
C ASN A 102 -12.29 5.92 -28.20
N ILE A 103 -12.56 6.28 -26.94
CA ILE A 103 -11.78 7.30 -26.21
C ILE A 103 -10.55 6.58 -25.62
N SER A 104 -9.62 6.18 -26.47
CA SER A 104 -8.45 5.38 -26.14
C SER A 104 -7.23 5.93 -26.88
N LEU A 105 -6.05 5.34 -26.67
CA LEU A 105 -4.88 5.63 -27.51
C LEU A 105 -5.19 5.34 -29.00
N LEU A 106 -5.86 4.22 -29.26
CA LEU A 106 -6.23 3.80 -30.61
C LEU A 106 -7.13 4.86 -31.30
N GLY A 107 -8.18 5.28 -30.57
CA GLY A 107 -9.10 6.31 -31.06
C GLY A 107 -8.46 7.69 -31.17
N MET A 108 -7.58 8.04 -30.24
CA MET A 108 -6.87 9.31 -30.26
C MET A 108 -5.97 9.42 -31.49
N VAL A 109 -5.15 8.40 -31.79
CA VAL A 109 -4.28 8.37 -32.96
C VAL A 109 -5.11 8.43 -34.25
N ARG A 110 -6.20 7.67 -34.35
CA ARG A 110 -7.11 7.67 -35.50
C ARG A 110 -7.73 9.06 -35.75
N LYS A 111 -8.23 9.68 -34.70
CA LYS A 111 -8.89 10.99 -34.77
C LYS A 111 -7.92 12.14 -35.08
N ILE A 112 -6.66 12.06 -34.60
CA ILE A 112 -5.63 13.06 -34.87
C ILE A 112 -5.05 12.91 -36.26
N SER A 113 -4.77 11.65 -36.70
CA SER A 113 -4.19 11.39 -38.02
C SER A 113 -5.19 11.57 -39.16
N GLY A 114 -6.49 11.48 -38.90
CA GLY A 114 -7.55 11.45 -39.92
C GLY A 114 -7.55 10.18 -40.76
N VAL A 115 -6.68 9.20 -40.46
CA VAL A 115 -6.57 7.94 -41.20
C VAL A 115 -7.46 6.88 -40.56
N ASN A 116 -8.52 6.49 -41.24
CA ASN A 116 -9.50 5.55 -40.72
C ASN A 116 -9.22 4.07 -41.15
N THR A 117 -8.26 3.85 -42.03
CA THR A 117 -8.03 2.55 -42.68
C THR A 117 -6.91 1.73 -42.06
N TYR A 118 -6.15 2.26 -41.07
CA TYR A 118 -5.08 1.48 -40.42
C TYR A 118 -5.64 0.44 -39.46
N ASN A 119 -4.92 -0.67 -39.34
CA ASN A 119 -5.27 -1.73 -38.41
C ASN A 119 -4.75 -1.36 -37.01
N ASP A 120 -5.60 -1.41 -35.98
CA ASP A 120 -5.27 -1.13 -34.57
C ASP A 120 -4.11 -1.99 -34.04
N LEU A 121 -3.85 -3.16 -34.64
CA LEU A 121 -2.71 -4.01 -34.28
C LEU A 121 -1.35 -3.29 -34.40
N TRP A 122 -1.22 -2.29 -35.26
CA TRP A 122 -0.02 -1.46 -35.36
C TRP A 122 0.31 -0.68 -34.07
N LEU A 123 -0.70 -0.42 -33.23
CA LEU A 123 -0.53 0.20 -31.92
C LEU A 123 -0.61 -0.82 -30.79
N VAL A 124 -1.47 -1.82 -30.91
CA VAL A 124 -1.67 -2.84 -29.88
C VAL A 124 -0.43 -3.71 -29.70
N ILE A 125 0.24 -4.15 -30.80
CA ILE A 125 1.42 -5.01 -30.72
C ILE A 125 2.58 -4.30 -30.00
N PRO A 126 3.02 -3.09 -30.41
CA PRO A 126 4.05 -2.36 -29.64
C PRO A 126 3.62 -2.08 -28.20
N GLY A 127 2.36 -1.72 -27.96
CA GLY A 127 1.82 -1.53 -26.61
C GLY A 127 1.92 -2.80 -25.77
N LEU A 128 1.58 -3.96 -26.33
CA LEU A 128 1.69 -5.25 -25.65
C LEU A 128 3.16 -5.62 -25.36
N LEU A 129 4.07 -5.37 -26.29
CA LEU A 129 5.50 -5.58 -26.05
C LEU A 129 6.03 -4.71 -24.91
N LEU A 130 5.65 -3.45 -24.86
CA LEU A 130 6.01 -2.55 -23.77
C LEU A 130 5.37 -2.98 -22.45
N PHE A 131 4.12 -3.47 -22.46
CA PHE A 131 3.44 -3.99 -21.28
C PHE A 131 4.12 -5.25 -20.73
N ILE A 132 4.63 -6.11 -21.62
CA ILE A 132 5.30 -7.38 -21.25
C ILE A 132 6.75 -7.15 -20.82
N ALA A 133 7.44 -6.15 -21.37
CA ALA A 133 8.86 -5.92 -21.10
C ALA A 133 9.26 -5.91 -19.60
N PRO A 134 8.51 -5.31 -18.67
CA PRO A 134 8.84 -5.36 -17.26
C PRO A 134 8.82 -6.76 -16.61
N TYR A 135 8.18 -7.78 -17.24
CA TYR A 135 8.25 -9.14 -16.70
C TYR A 135 9.64 -9.76 -16.74
N PHE A 136 10.55 -9.25 -17.55
CA PHE A 136 11.95 -9.72 -17.53
C PHE A 136 12.70 -9.30 -16.24
N ARG A 137 12.12 -8.42 -15.42
CA ARG A 137 12.68 -8.03 -14.13
C ARG A 137 12.23 -8.95 -12.99
N ILE A 138 12.54 -10.24 -13.10
CA ILE A 138 12.14 -11.31 -12.17
C ILE A 138 12.59 -11.01 -10.74
N ASN A 139 13.76 -10.36 -10.56
CA ASN A 139 14.31 -9.95 -9.28
C ASN A 139 13.41 -8.96 -8.50
N GLN A 140 12.46 -8.30 -9.17
CA GLN A 140 11.53 -7.36 -8.54
C GLN A 140 10.18 -8.00 -8.16
N TYR A 141 9.93 -9.26 -8.51
CA TYR A 141 8.61 -9.90 -8.32
C TYR A 141 8.16 -9.99 -6.88
N ASP A 142 9.08 -10.18 -5.94
CA ASP A 142 8.75 -10.23 -4.52
C ASP A 142 8.45 -8.83 -3.93
N ASN A 143 8.76 -7.77 -4.67
CA ASN A 143 8.49 -6.41 -4.24
C ASN A 143 7.03 -6.02 -4.49
N ARG A 144 6.31 -5.69 -3.42
CA ARG A 144 4.90 -5.29 -3.49
C ARG A 144 4.67 -4.04 -4.34
N ARG A 145 5.60 -3.07 -4.31
CA ARG A 145 5.45 -1.82 -5.08
C ARG A 145 5.60 -2.08 -6.56
N PHE A 146 6.51 -2.95 -6.96
CA PHE A 146 6.64 -3.37 -8.35
C PHE A 146 5.33 -4.00 -8.85
N ARG A 147 4.74 -4.91 -8.06
CA ARG A 147 3.45 -5.52 -8.39
C ARG A 147 2.30 -4.51 -8.42
N MET A 148 2.31 -3.50 -7.53
CA MET A 148 1.35 -2.38 -7.57
C MET A 148 1.48 -1.54 -8.84
N HIS A 149 2.71 -1.28 -9.32
CA HIS A 149 2.94 -0.62 -10.61
C HIS A 149 2.41 -1.45 -11.77
N PHE A 150 2.52 -2.78 -11.71
CA PHE A 150 1.89 -3.68 -12.67
C PHE A 150 0.36 -3.58 -12.64
N LEU A 151 -0.25 -3.50 -11.47
CA LEU A 151 -1.69 -3.26 -11.36
C LEU A 151 -2.08 -1.94 -12.04
N CYS A 152 -1.34 -0.86 -11.79
CA CYS A 152 -1.57 0.43 -12.41
C CYS A 152 -1.42 0.34 -13.95
N SER A 153 -0.36 -0.30 -14.42
CA SER A 153 -0.13 -0.54 -15.86
C SER A 153 -1.25 -1.37 -16.49
N THR A 154 -1.73 -2.42 -15.80
CA THR A 154 -2.82 -3.29 -16.26
C THR A 154 -4.14 -2.53 -16.42
N LEU A 155 -4.51 -1.73 -15.43
CA LEU A 155 -5.73 -0.94 -15.47
C LEU A 155 -5.69 0.13 -16.56
N LEU A 156 -4.54 0.80 -16.74
CA LEU A 156 -4.36 1.77 -17.82
C LEU A 156 -4.33 1.09 -19.19
N PHE A 157 -3.64 -0.06 -19.31
CA PHE A 157 -3.60 -0.82 -20.55
C PHE A 157 -5.01 -1.24 -21.04
N MET A 158 -5.84 -1.72 -20.11
CA MET A 158 -7.23 -2.07 -20.39
C MET A 158 -8.01 -0.90 -21.02
N VAL A 159 -7.79 0.31 -20.53
CA VAL A 159 -8.52 1.51 -21.00
C VAL A 159 -7.91 2.05 -22.30
N LEU A 160 -6.58 2.08 -22.40
CA LEU A 160 -5.87 2.73 -23.51
C LEU A 160 -5.80 1.90 -24.79
N PHE A 161 -5.81 0.56 -24.66
CA PHE A 161 -5.69 -0.35 -25.82
C PHE A 161 -7.01 -1.09 -26.14
N SER A 162 -8.13 -0.46 -25.82
CA SER A 162 -9.46 -0.96 -26.12
C SER A 162 -10.21 -0.01 -27.04
N SER A 163 -10.73 -0.53 -28.15
CA SER A 163 -11.60 0.21 -29.08
C SER A 163 -12.98 0.56 -28.49
N GLY A 164 -13.42 -0.18 -27.47
CA GLY A 164 -14.71 0.04 -26.78
C GLY A 164 -14.63 0.92 -25.53
N THR A 165 -13.58 1.74 -25.39
CA THR A 165 -13.45 2.61 -24.21
C THR A 165 -14.32 3.84 -24.35
N GLU A 166 -15.19 4.03 -23.34
CA GLU A 166 -16.11 5.16 -23.17
C GLU A 166 -15.68 5.99 -21.95
N ASN A 167 -16.41 7.12 -21.72
CA ASN A 167 -16.15 8.02 -20.60
C ASN A 167 -16.19 7.32 -19.23
N SER A 168 -17.10 6.37 -19.02
CA SER A 168 -17.22 5.58 -17.79
C SER A 168 -15.98 4.76 -17.49
N GLY A 169 -15.31 4.21 -18.52
CA GLY A 169 -14.11 3.37 -18.36
C GLY A 169 -12.92 4.07 -17.68
N TYR A 170 -12.91 5.40 -17.66
CA TYR A 170 -11.84 6.18 -17.07
C TYR A 170 -11.82 6.20 -15.55
N LEU A 171 -12.86 5.71 -14.86
CA LEU A 171 -12.77 5.52 -13.40
C LEU A 171 -11.66 4.54 -13.03
N GLY A 172 -11.55 3.41 -13.75
CA GLY A 172 -10.45 2.46 -13.57
C GLY A 172 -9.07 3.07 -13.85
N ALA A 173 -8.96 3.90 -14.89
CA ALA A 173 -7.72 4.62 -15.19
C ALA A 173 -7.34 5.61 -14.08
N MET A 174 -8.30 6.36 -13.54
CA MET A 174 -8.05 7.31 -12.44
C MET A 174 -7.62 6.60 -11.16
N ILE A 175 -8.23 5.45 -10.84
CA ILE A 175 -7.77 4.61 -9.71
C ILE A 175 -6.30 4.22 -9.91
N ALA A 176 -5.92 3.78 -11.12
CA ALA A 176 -4.54 3.44 -11.44
C ALA A 176 -3.59 4.62 -11.28
N VAL A 177 -3.98 5.81 -11.77
CA VAL A 177 -3.18 7.04 -11.66
C VAL A 177 -3.00 7.47 -10.21
N CYS A 178 -4.05 7.40 -9.39
CA CYS A 178 -3.96 7.69 -7.95
C CYS A 178 -3.04 6.71 -7.22
N LEU A 179 -3.17 5.40 -7.49
CA LEU A 179 -2.31 4.37 -6.91
C LEU A 179 -0.85 4.54 -7.33
N TRP A 180 -0.60 4.86 -8.59
CA TRP A 180 0.74 5.16 -9.10
C TRP A 180 1.32 6.38 -8.38
N TYR A 181 0.58 7.49 -8.32
CA TYR A 181 1.07 8.75 -7.72
C TYR A 181 1.46 8.58 -6.25
N ILE A 182 0.63 7.85 -5.47
CA ILE A 182 0.88 7.57 -4.05
C ILE A 182 2.01 6.52 -3.87
N GLY A 183 2.07 5.53 -4.77
CA GLY A 183 2.99 4.38 -4.66
C GLY A 183 4.39 4.59 -5.23
N THR A 184 4.61 5.69 -5.98
CA THR A 184 5.90 5.91 -6.65
C THR A 184 6.96 6.39 -5.67
N PRO A 185 8.17 5.76 -5.66
CA PRO A 185 9.28 6.19 -4.79
C PRO A 185 9.75 7.59 -5.15
N THR A 186 9.64 8.55 -4.23
CA THR A 186 9.95 9.97 -4.48
C THR A 186 11.44 10.26 -4.69
N ARG A 187 12.35 9.36 -4.32
CA ARG A 187 13.79 9.64 -4.26
C ARG A 187 14.53 9.56 -5.60
N LYS A 188 14.03 8.76 -6.56
CA LYS A 188 14.64 8.60 -7.90
C LYS A 188 13.74 9.10 -9.04
N THR A 189 12.59 9.63 -8.70
CA THR A 189 11.65 10.22 -9.65
C THR A 189 11.69 11.74 -9.52
N THR A 190 11.33 12.42 -10.58
CA THR A 190 11.11 13.87 -10.56
C THR A 190 9.74 14.15 -9.91
N PRO A 191 9.66 14.49 -8.60
CA PRO A 191 8.37 14.65 -7.92
C PRO A 191 7.52 15.74 -8.56
N VAL A 192 8.18 16.77 -9.12
CA VAL A 192 7.49 17.83 -9.86
C VAL A 192 6.82 17.28 -11.11
N LEU A 193 7.52 16.45 -11.91
CA LEU A 193 6.94 15.86 -13.12
C LEU A 193 5.75 14.96 -12.78
N ASN A 194 5.84 14.13 -11.73
CA ASN A 194 4.74 13.25 -11.32
C ASN A 194 3.52 14.07 -10.89
N THR A 195 3.72 15.16 -10.16
CA THR A 195 2.65 16.07 -9.75
C THR A 195 2.04 16.78 -10.97
N VAL A 196 2.84 17.26 -11.90
CA VAL A 196 2.36 17.88 -13.15
C VAL A 196 1.52 16.88 -13.96
N LEU A 197 2.00 15.65 -14.15
CA LEU A 197 1.27 14.62 -14.86
C LEU A 197 -0.06 14.24 -14.14
N PHE A 198 -0.03 14.14 -12.82
CA PHE A 198 -1.22 13.86 -12.02
C PHE A 198 -2.26 14.99 -12.17
N VAL A 199 -1.85 16.26 -12.00
CA VAL A 199 -2.74 17.41 -12.15
C VAL A 199 -3.26 17.53 -13.60
N PHE A 200 -2.41 17.31 -14.59
CA PHE A 200 -2.80 17.29 -16.00
C PHE A 200 -3.85 16.20 -16.27
N CYS A 201 -3.63 14.99 -15.72
CA CYS A 201 -4.60 13.90 -15.80
C CYS A 201 -5.92 14.26 -15.10
N PHE A 202 -5.86 14.82 -13.91
CA PHE A 202 -7.06 15.24 -13.19
C PHE A 202 -7.87 16.26 -13.99
N ILE A 203 -7.23 17.29 -14.55
CA ILE A 203 -7.90 18.33 -15.34
C ILE A 203 -8.47 17.75 -16.64
N LEU A 204 -7.67 17.08 -17.44
CA LEU A 204 -8.09 16.68 -18.80
C LEU A 204 -8.89 15.37 -18.81
N THR A 205 -8.63 14.44 -17.87
CA THR A 205 -9.34 13.16 -17.84
C THR A 205 -10.58 13.21 -16.94
N SER A 206 -10.50 13.81 -15.75
CA SER A 206 -11.62 13.83 -14.80
C SER A 206 -12.53 15.04 -14.93
N LEU A 207 -11.98 16.24 -15.10
CA LEU A 207 -12.81 17.46 -15.18
C LEU A 207 -13.37 17.72 -16.56
N SER A 208 -12.69 17.29 -17.64
CA SER A 208 -13.13 17.63 -19.01
C SER A 208 -14.55 17.17 -19.38
N PRO A 209 -15.11 16.07 -18.84
CA PRO A 209 -16.50 15.68 -19.08
C PRO A 209 -17.53 16.51 -18.27
N THR A 210 -17.09 17.28 -17.28
CA THR A 210 -17.98 18.03 -16.38
C THR A 210 -18.27 19.44 -16.90
N ASP A 211 -19.26 20.10 -16.34
CA ASP A 211 -19.63 21.47 -16.69
C ASP A 211 -18.66 22.53 -16.14
N ILE A 212 -17.75 22.13 -15.22
CA ILE A 212 -16.68 23.01 -14.71
C ILE A 212 -15.65 23.29 -15.80
N PHE A 213 -15.48 22.34 -16.76
CA PHE A 213 -14.50 22.49 -17.82
C PHE A 213 -15.08 23.35 -18.97
N PRO A 214 -14.30 24.29 -19.56
CA PRO A 214 -14.77 25.18 -20.60
C PRO A 214 -15.37 24.41 -21.80
N SER A 215 -16.66 24.63 -22.05
CA SER A 215 -17.43 23.90 -23.08
C SER A 215 -16.86 24.06 -24.49
N TYR A 216 -16.30 25.23 -24.80
CA TYR A 216 -15.64 25.50 -26.07
C TYR A 216 -14.43 24.59 -26.29
N ILE A 217 -13.52 24.52 -25.32
CA ILE A 217 -12.32 23.65 -25.39
C ILE A 217 -12.73 22.19 -25.48
N ARG A 218 -13.71 21.78 -24.67
CA ARG A 218 -14.24 20.41 -24.65
C ARG A 218 -14.77 19.99 -26.03
N LYS A 219 -15.64 20.82 -26.63
CA LYS A 219 -16.30 20.48 -27.89
C LYS A 219 -15.37 20.61 -29.10
N THR A 220 -14.42 21.55 -29.09
CA THR A 220 -13.54 21.84 -30.21
C THR A 220 -12.31 20.93 -30.26
N TYR A 221 -11.76 20.56 -29.08
CA TYR A 221 -10.47 19.84 -29.00
C TYR A 221 -10.57 18.50 -28.29
N VAL A 222 -11.20 18.43 -27.10
CA VAL A 222 -11.12 17.23 -26.28
C VAL A 222 -11.91 16.07 -26.88
N ILE A 223 -13.16 16.30 -27.25
CA ILE A 223 -14.04 15.26 -27.82
C ILE A 223 -13.59 14.84 -29.23
N PRO A 224 -13.37 15.76 -30.19
CA PRO A 224 -12.99 15.37 -31.54
C PRO A 224 -11.71 14.59 -31.65
N TYR A 225 -10.72 14.87 -30.81
CA TYR A 225 -9.42 14.22 -30.83
C TYR A 225 -9.21 13.19 -29.73
N ALA A 226 -10.23 12.86 -28.94
CA ALA A 226 -10.15 11.95 -27.79
C ALA A 226 -9.01 12.30 -26.82
N LEU A 227 -8.71 13.58 -26.62
CA LEU A 227 -7.57 14.07 -25.82
C LEU A 227 -7.67 13.69 -24.33
N LYS A 228 -8.82 13.23 -23.86
CA LYS A 228 -8.98 12.66 -22.54
C LYS A 228 -8.02 11.51 -22.27
N ALA A 229 -7.63 10.76 -23.29
CA ALA A 229 -6.70 9.65 -23.21
C ALA A 229 -5.23 10.12 -23.00
N LEU A 230 -4.86 11.29 -23.50
CA LEU A 230 -3.48 11.77 -23.58
C LEU A 230 -2.72 11.70 -22.23
N PRO A 231 -3.23 12.27 -21.13
CA PRO A 231 -2.51 12.21 -19.86
C PRO A 231 -2.31 10.79 -19.37
N CYS A 232 -3.32 9.91 -19.54
CA CYS A 232 -3.23 8.51 -19.16
C CYS A 232 -2.17 7.76 -19.99
N VAL A 233 -2.02 8.10 -21.27
CA VAL A 233 -0.96 7.55 -22.14
C VAL A 233 0.42 7.97 -21.63
N LEU A 234 0.62 9.24 -21.33
CA LEU A 234 1.90 9.74 -20.79
C LEU A 234 2.25 9.07 -19.45
N ILE A 235 1.27 8.94 -18.55
CA ILE A 235 1.47 8.27 -17.27
C ILE A 235 1.73 6.78 -17.46
N TRP A 236 1.06 6.11 -18.41
CA TRP A 236 1.32 4.71 -18.69
C TRP A 236 2.75 4.47 -19.19
N PHE A 237 3.24 5.30 -20.13
CA PHE A 237 4.64 5.23 -20.55
C PHE A 237 5.61 5.49 -19.40
N LYS A 238 5.28 6.45 -18.52
CA LYS A 238 6.07 6.73 -17.32
C LYS A 238 6.11 5.53 -16.38
N ILE A 239 4.97 4.86 -16.14
CA ILE A 239 4.89 3.65 -15.31
C ILE A 239 5.75 2.52 -15.91
N VAL A 240 5.66 2.27 -17.21
CA VAL A 240 6.48 1.26 -17.90
C VAL A 240 7.96 1.60 -17.78
N TRP A 241 8.34 2.86 -17.98
CA TRP A 241 9.70 3.33 -17.79
C TRP A 241 10.19 3.10 -16.35
N GLU A 242 9.39 3.45 -15.37
CA GLU A 242 9.69 3.21 -13.95
C GLU A 242 9.85 1.72 -13.64
N GLN A 243 8.96 0.89 -14.16
CA GLN A 243 9.06 -0.57 -14.01
C GLN A 243 10.35 -1.15 -14.62
N LEU A 244 10.87 -0.56 -15.68
CA LEU A 244 12.11 -1.01 -16.34
C LEU A 244 13.39 -0.46 -15.67
N THR A 245 13.34 0.70 -15.04
CA THR A 245 14.54 1.42 -14.58
C THR A 245 14.69 1.52 -13.08
N LEU A 246 13.59 1.60 -12.32
CA LEU A 246 13.66 1.78 -10.87
C LEU A 246 13.91 0.46 -10.14
N ASP A 247 14.68 0.52 -9.07
CA ASP A 247 14.76 -0.55 -8.08
C ASP A 247 13.72 -0.30 -6.97
N PHE A 248 12.68 -1.13 -6.95
CA PHE A 248 11.59 -1.05 -5.99
C PHE A 248 11.93 -1.71 -4.64
N SER A 249 13.06 -2.41 -4.52
CA SER A 249 13.52 -2.98 -3.25
C SER A 249 14.11 -1.92 -2.33
N GLU A 250 14.51 -0.77 -2.87
CA GLU A 250 14.99 0.33 -2.04
C GLU A 250 13.85 0.93 -1.19
N PRO A 251 14.07 1.12 0.12
CA PRO A 251 13.10 1.78 0.97
C PRO A 251 12.80 3.20 0.47
N LEU A 252 11.56 3.67 0.63
CA LEU A 252 11.09 5.00 0.20
C LEU A 252 11.91 6.16 0.77
N HIS A 253 12.58 5.95 1.91
CA HIS A 253 13.51 6.85 2.55
C HIS A 253 14.74 6.05 3.00
N ARG A 254 15.85 6.21 2.29
CA ARG A 254 17.15 6.27 2.96
C ARG A 254 17.45 7.74 3.16
N PRO A 255 17.41 8.29 4.36
CA PRO A 255 18.16 9.48 4.63
C PRO A 255 19.62 9.17 4.31
N LYS A 256 20.35 10.16 3.83
CA LYS A 256 21.80 10.07 3.78
C LYS A 256 22.25 9.59 5.14
N THR A 257 22.84 8.41 5.21
CA THR A 257 23.66 8.01 6.34
C THR A 257 24.68 9.13 6.54
N LEU A 258 24.47 9.92 7.56
CA LEU A 258 25.56 10.75 8.10
C LEU A 258 26.60 9.75 8.58
N PRO A 259 27.86 9.84 8.12
CA PRO A 259 28.89 8.90 8.54
C PRO A 259 29.12 9.03 10.04
N GLY A 260 28.94 7.94 10.77
CA GLY A 260 29.63 7.59 11.97
C GLY A 260 29.60 8.59 13.12
N LYS A 261 28.46 8.72 13.84
CA LYS A 261 28.47 8.83 15.29
C LYS A 261 27.73 7.60 15.80
N GLU A 262 28.35 6.88 16.74
CA GLU A 262 27.67 5.90 17.57
C GLU A 262 26.46 6.62 18.19
N GLU A 263 25.27 6.35 17.64
CA GLU A 263 24.08 7.08 18.05
C GLU A 263 23.63 6.53 19.39
N ALA A 264 23.61 7.38 20.40
CA ALA A 264 23.02 7.07 21.69
C ALA A 264 21.53 6.81 21.53
N ILE A 265 20.99 5.85 22.27
CA ILE A 265 19.60 5.40 22.23
C ILE A 265 18.98 5.67 23.59
N ASP A 266 17.84 6.35 23.62
CA ASP A 266 17.01 6.49 24.81
C ASP A 266 15.81 5.54 24.71
N LEU A 267 15.59 4.72 25.74
CA LEU A 267 14.41 3.87 25.87
C LEU A 267 13.52 4.38 27.01
N ILE A 268 12.36 4.92 26.65
CA ILE A 268 11.37 5.44 27.60
C ILE A 268 10.52 4.28 28.10
N LEU A 269 10.39 4.17 29.42
CA LEU A 269 9.65 3.13 30.14
C LEU A 269 8.58 3.75 31.05
N PRO A 270 7.36 3.96 30.55
CA PRO A 270 6.25 4.42 31.37
C PRO A 270 5.92 3.37 32.44
N CYS A 271 5.88 3.79 33.69
CA CYS A 271 5.71 2.94 34.85
C CYS A 271 4.55 3.43 35.72
N TYR A 272 3.57 2.56 35.98
CA TYR A 272 2.45 2.83 36.87
C TYR A 272 2.10 1.60 37.69
N ASN A 273 2.23 1.68 39.00
CA ASN A 273 2.01 0.61 39.96
C ASN A 273 2.71 -0.72 39.52
N PRO A 274 4.03 -0.71 39.35
CA PRO A 274 4.75 -1.88 38.88
C PRO A 274 4.71 -3.01 39.90
N GLN A 275 4.91 -4.24 39.41
CA GLN A 275 5.05 -5.42 40.27
C GLN A 275 6.38 -5.38 41.04
N GLU A 276 6.47 -6.09 42.15
CA GLU A 276 7.72 -6.24 42.88
C GLU A 276 8.80 -6.87 41.99
N GLY A 277 10.03 -6.36 42.09
CA GLY A 277 11.15 -6.83 41.28
C GLY A 277 11.23 -6.25 39.85
N TRP A 278 10.42 -5.25 39.53
CA TRP A 278 10.45 -4.57 38.24
C TRP A 278 11.85 -4.03 37.89
N GLU A 279 12.59 -3.55 38.92
CA GLU A 279 13.95 -3.02 38.75
C GLU A 279 14.93 -4.14 38.27
N ARG A 280 14.78 -5.37 38.78
CA ARG A 280 15.61 -6.51 38.38
C ARG A 280 15.38 -6.86 36.90
N LEU A 281 14.11 -6.88 36.49
CA LEU A 281 13.76 -7.11 35.08
C LEU A 281 14.40 -6.04 34.18
N MET A 282 14.36 -4.76 34.59
CA MET A 282 14.99 -3.68 33.83
C MET A 282 16.52 -3.85 33.71
N ILE A 283 17.20 -4.22 34.81
CA ILE A 283 18.63 -4.47 34.81
C ILE A 283 18.99 -5.61 33.86
N GLU A 284 18.27 -6.72 33.95
CA GLU A 284 18.44 -7.89 33.08
C GLU A 284 18.23 -7.54 31.60
N LYS A 285 17.12 -6.85 31.30
CA LYS A 285 16.80 -6.42 29.92
C LYS A 285 17.77 -5.39 29.37
N HIS A 286 18.29 -4.49 30.20
CA HIS A 286 19.34 -3.56 29.78
C HIS A 286 20.61 -4.32 29.36
N ALA A 287 21.07 -5.28 30.15
CA ALA A 287 22.24 -6.08 29.84
C ALA A 287 22.07 -6.90 28.53
N GLU A 288 20.88 -7.49 28.33
CA GLU A 288 20.51 -8.20 27.12
C GLU A 288 20.57 -7.25 25.90
N LEU A 289 19.93 -6.09 25.97
CA LEU A 289 19.88 -5.12 24.88
C LEU A 289 21.24 -4.52 24.54
N VAL A 290 22.05 -4.14 25.53
CA VAL A 290 23.41 -3.61 25.30
C VAL A 290 24.27 -4.62 24.54
N LYS A 291 24.20 -5.90 24.92
CA LYS A 291 24.92 -6.98 24.22
C LYS A 291 24.49 -7.09 22.75
N MET A 292 23.20 -6.97 22.46
CA MET A 292 22.65 -7.08 21.11
C MET A 292 22.85 -5.82 20.25
N LEU A 293 22.91 -4.66 20.89
CA LEU A 293 23.08 -3.35 20.22
C LEU A 293 24.54 -3.06 19.79
N LYS A 294 25.47 -4.00 20.01
CA LYS A 294 26.85 -4.00 19.48
C LYS A 294 27.62 -2.71 19.78
N GLY A 295 27.63 -2.28 21.06
CA GLY A 295 28.42 -1.14 21.52
C GLY A 295 27.74 0.22 21.43
N ARG A 296 26.50 0.28 20.97
CA ARG A 296 25.70 1.53 21.05
C ARG A 296 25.35 1.84 22.50
N SER A 297 25.44 3.11 22.87
CA SER A 297 25.02 3.57 24.21
C SER A 297 23.50 3.48 24.35
N LEU A 298 23.02 2.80 25.39
CA LEU A 298 21.60 2.66 25.72
C LEU A 298 21.33 3.26 27.08
N ARG A 299 20.43 4.26 27.15
CA ARG A 299 19.98 4.86 28.39
C ARG A 299 18.49 4.63 28.62
N PHE A 300 18.12 4.22 29.83
CA PHE A 300 16.71 4.13 30.21
C PHE A 300 16.19 5.46 30.77
N ILE A 301 14.97 5.82 30.38
CA ILE A 301 14.21 6.94 30.96
C ILE A 301 12.94 6.35 31.57
N VAL A 302 12.94 6.12 32.87
CA VAL A 302 11.82 5.53 33.59
C VAL A 302 10.90 6.66 34.05
N VAL A 303 9.64 6.63 33.62
CA VAL A 303 8.66 7.66 33.97
C VAL A 303 7.61 7.10 34.91
N ASN A 304 7.66 7.50 36.16
CA ASN A 304 6.69 7.12 37.19
C ASN A 304 5.42 7.98 37.07
N ASP A 305 4.36 7.43 36.59
CA ASP A 305 3.04 8.07 36.40
C ASP A 305 2.22 8.05 37.70
N ALA A 306 2.78 8.61 38.79
CA ALA A 306 2.19 8.69 40.13
C ALA A 306 1.81 7.31 40.71
N SER A 307 2.73 6.37 40.70
CA SER A 307 2.53 5.05 41.31
C SER A 307 2.28 5.13 42.82
N LYS A 308 1.26 4.44 43.27
CA LYS A 308 0.90 4.33 44.70
C LYS A 308 1.50 3.08 45.38
N ARG A 309 1.99 2.12 44.58
CA ARG A 309 2.56 0.86 45.03
C ARG A 309 3.62 0.36 44.04
N GLY A 310 4.54 -0.45 44.55
CA GLY A 310 5.57 -1.11 43.73
C GLY A 310 6.75 -0.22 43.34
N PHE A 311 6.59 1.10 43.20
CA PHE A 311 7.64 2.06 42.87
C PHE A 311 8.24 2.64 44.17
N THR A 312 9.06 1.82 44.85
CA THR A 312 9.67 2.19 46.13
C THR A 312 11.03 2.88 45.97
N LYS A 313 11.47 3.65 46.96
CA LYS A 313 12.81 4.28 46.95
C LYS A 313 13.91 3.23 46.81
N ASP A 314 13.83 2.16 47.62
CA ASP A 314 14.83 1.09 47.59
C ASP A 314 14.95 0.41 46.22
N ALA A 315 13.82 0.22 45.48
CA ALA A 315 13.85 -0.32 44.16
C ALA A 315 14.52 0.65 43.17
N VAL A 316 14.26 1.94 43.28
CA VAL A 316 14.90 2.97 42.45
C VAL A 316 16.39 3.08 42.77
N GLU A 317 16.79 3.02 44.02
CA GLU A 317 18.22 3.03 44.43
C GLU A 317 18.96 1.83 43.83
N ARG A 318 18.42 0.61 43.96
CA ARG A 318 19.01 -0.59 43.33
C ARG A 318 19.13 -0.48 41.80
N LEU A 319 18.13 0.14 41.18
CA LEU A 319 18.19 0.35 39.71
C LEU A 319 19.30 1.33 39.35
N LEU A 320 19.42 2.46 40.09
CA LEU A 320 20.43 3.49 39.80
C LEU A 320 21.86 3.04 40.18
N GLU A 321 22.02 2.19 41.20
CA GLU A 321 23.30 1.56 41.51
C GLU A 321 23.80 0.65 40.38
N ALA A 322 22.88 -0.13 39.77
CA ALA A 322 23.20 -1.03 38.68
C ALA A 322 23.32 -0.32 37.30
N LEU A 323 22.50 0.72 37.08
CA LEU A 323 22.41 1.48 35.83
C LEU A 323 22.47 2.98 36.12
N PRO A 324 23.68 3.56 36.40
CA PRO A 324 23.84 4.95 36.82
C PRO A 324 23.31 5.99 35.81
N ASP A 325 23.35 5.67 34.52
CA ASP A 325 22.88 6.55 33.45
C ASP A 325 21.36 6.58 33.32
N THR A 326 20.63 5.78 34.11
CA THR A 326 19.15 5.76 34.07
C THR A 326 18.57 7.05 34.61
N MET A 327 17.64 7.65 33.86
CA MET A 327 16.92 8.83 34.27
C MET A 327 15.56 8.46 34.87
N ILE A 328 15.27 8.96 36.06
CA ILE A 328 13.98 8.82 36.73
C ILE A 328 13.18 10.12 36.59
N VAL A 329 12.00 10.07 36.01
CA VAL A 329 11.05 11.18 35.92
C VAL A 329 9.80 10.81 36.72
N SER A 330 9.37 11.65 37.66
CA SER A 330 8.19 11.41 38.51
C SER A 330 7.31 12.63 38.60
N TYR A 331 6.01 12.44 38.73
CA TYR A 331 5.05 13.50 39.06
C TYR A 331 3.91 12.92 39.93
N ASP A 332 3.19 13.80 40.64
CA ASP A 332 2.30 13.42 41.73
C ASP A 332 0.90 12.97 41.31
N THR A 333 0.49 13.21 40.08
CA THR A 333 -0.84 12.87 39.57
C THR A 333 -0.76 12.00 38.33
N ASN A 334 -1.53 10.91 38.33
CA ASN A 334 -1.60 10.02 37.13
C ASN A 334 -2.19 10.78 35.94
N LYS A 335 -1.39 10.90 34.88
CA LYS A 335 -1.73 11.61 33.66
C LYS A 335 -1.96 10.64 32.46
N GLY A 336 -1.64 9.37 32.67
CA GLY A 336 -1.80 8.31 31.64
C GLY A 336 -0.56 8.11 30.78
N LYS A 337 -0.51 6.94 30.12
CA LYS A 337 0.66 6.45 29.35
C LYS A 337 1.18 7.46 28.33
N GLY A 338 0.28 8.13 27.59
CA GLY A 338 0.69 9.11 26.59
C GLY A 338 1.40 10.33 27.18
N ALA A 339 0.93 10.81 28.33
CA ALA A 339 1.60 11.88 29.04
C ALA A 339 2.95 11.43 29.60
N ALA A 340 3.05 10.20 30.11
CA ALA A 340 4.30 9.63 30.60
C ALA A 340 5.34 9.49 29.47
N VAL A 341 4.95 9.02 28.31
CA VAL A 341 5.84 8.94 27.14
C VAL A 341 6.34 10.32 26.73
N ARG A 342 5.46 11.36 26.69
CA ARG A 342 5.90 12.72 26.36
C ARG A 342 6.80 13.32 27.44
N ALA A 343 6.56 13.04 28.71
CA ALA A 343 7.43 13.45 29.78
C ALA A 343 8.82 12.81 29.65
N GLY A 344 8.91 11.52 29.36
CA GLY A 344 10.18 10.87 29.03
C GLY A 344 10.84 11.47 27.78
N LEU A 345 10.05 11.79 26.76
CA LEU A 345 10.54 12.36 25.51
C LEU A 345 11.18 13.75 25.72
N SER A 346 10.62 14.59 26.60
CA SER A 346 11.19 15.92 26.91
C SER A 346 12.57 15.85 27.57
N HIS A 347 12.93 14.71 28.16
CA HIS A 347 14.23 14.45 28.75
C HIS A 347 15.16 13.62 27.84
N SER A 348 14.67 13.20 26.68
CA SER A 348 15.46 12.44 25.70
C SER A 348 16.35 13.37 24.88
N THR A 349 17.67 13.13 24.95
CA THR A 349 18.69 13.89 24.21
C THR A 349 19.26 13.10 23.02
N SER A 350 19.02 11.81 22.97
CA SER A 350 19.53 10.90 21.92
C SER A 350 18.86 11.15 20.58
N SER A 351 19.53 10.84 19.48
CA SER A 351 18.98 10.94 18.12
C SER A 351 17.88 9.92 17.86
N ILE A 352 17.97 8.75 18.52
CA ILE A 352 16.98 7.67 18.47
C ILE A 352 16.34 7.53 19.85
N THR A 353 15.01 7.52 19.85
CA THR A 353 14.23 7.32 21.06
C THR A 353 13.15 6.27 20.82
N LEU A 354 13.13 5.29 21.70
CA LEU A 354 12.12 4.24 21.70
C LEU A 354 11.24 4.38 22.93
N TYR A 355 10.04 3.82 22.92
CA TYR A 355 9.32 3.50 24.14
C TYR A 355 8.71 2.10 24.10
N THR A 356 8.68 1.46 25.27
CA THR A 356 7.96 0.19 25.48
C THR A 356 7.38 0.16 26.89
N ASP A 357 6.50 -0.82 27.16
CA ASP A 357 6.00 -1.05 28.52
C ASP A 357 7.13 -1.55 29.43
N TYR A 358 7.07 -1.21 30.71
CA TYR A 358 8.11 -1.53 31.69
C TYR A 358 8.30 -3.05 31.92
N ASP A 359 7.31 -3.87 31.54
CA ASP A 359 7.32 -5.33 31.61
C ASP A 359 7.91 -6.02 30.37
N PHE A 360 8.41 -5.25 29.39
CA PHE A 360 9.08 -5.71 28.18
C PHE A 360 8.32 -6.82 27.42
N PRO A 361 7.08 -6.57 26.97
CA PRO A 361 6.28 -7.58 26.28
C PRO A 361 6.79 -7.95 24.88
N TYR A 362 7.89 -7.34 24.44
CA TYR A 362 8.53 -7.55 23.13
C TYR A 362 9.91 -8.17 23.31
N GLU A 363 10.29 -9.04 22.37
CA GLU A 363 11.62 -9.62 22.32
C GLU A 363 12.70 -8.57 22.06
N ALA A 364 13.88 -8.73 22.62
CA ALA A 364 15.00 -7.82 22.46
C ALA A 364 15.40 -7.64 20.96
N ASP A 365 15.30 -8.71 20.15
CA ASP A 365 15.51 -8.65 18.72
C ASP A 365 14.56 -7.68 18.00
N SER A 366 13.33 -7.55 18.45
CA SER A 366 12.37 -6.58 17.89
C SER A 366 12.78 -5.13 18.18
N ILE A 367 13.35 -4.87 19.36
CA ILE A 367 13.88 -3.55 19.74
C ILE A 367 15.12 -3.23 18.90
N CYS A 368 16.03 -4.17 18.74
CA CYS A 368 17.26 -3.99 17.93
C CYS A 368 16.92 -3.72 16.46
N ARG A 369 16.01 -4.49 15.86
CA ARG A 369 15.53 -4.24 14.49
C ARG A 369 14.87 -2.88 14.34
N MET A 370 14.15 -2.41 15.35
CA MET A 370 13.57 -1.07 15.33
C MET A 370 14.63 0.02 15.26
N VAL A 371 15.73 -0.12 16.02
CA VAL A 371 16.89 0.77 15.95
C VAL A 371 17.48 0.79 14.54
N GLU A 372 17.73 -0.37 13.94
CA GLU A 372 18.24 -0.49 12.57
C GLU A 372 17.34 0.22 11.54
N TRP A 373 16.02 0.11 11.67
CA TRP A 373 15.08 0.82 10.82
C TRP A 373 15.15 2.34 11.00
N LEU A 374 15.29 2.84 12.23
CA LEU A 374 15.43 4.26 12.52
C LEU A 374 16.78 4.81 12.01
N GLU A 375 17.87 4.07 12.17
CA GLU A 375 19.18 4.39 11.58
C GLU A 375 19.13 4.39 10.04
N SER A 376 18.31 3.51 9.45
CA SER A 376 18.04 3.51 8.02
C SER A 376 17.21 4.72 7.58
N GLY A 377 16.73 5.55 8.56
CA GLY A 377 16.12 6.85 8.38
C GLY A 377 14.63 6.88 8.29
N TYR A 378 13.98 5.92 8.85
CA TYR A 378 12.56 6.05 9.14
C TYR A 378 12.34 7.05 10.27
N ASP A 379 11.34 7.93 10.12
CA ASP A 379 11.02 8.91 11.15
C ASP A 379 10.30 8.28 12.35
N VAL A 380 9.45 7.27 12.06
CA VAL A 380 8.68 6.53 13.05
C VAL A 380 8.65 5.05 12.67
N VAL A 381 8.93 4.17 13.62
CA VAL A 381 8.82 2.71 13.48
C VAL A 381 7.88 2.17 14.56
N ILE A 382 6.93 1.33 14.18
CA ILE A 382 5.92 0.77 15.08
C ILE A 382 5.99 -0.75 15.00
N ALA A 383 6.07 -1.41 16.15
CA ALA A 383 5.96 -2.86 16.23
C ALA A 383 4.51 -3.30 16.00
N VAL A 384 4.32 -4.25 15.10
CA VAL A 384 3.01 -4.83 14.80
C VAL A 384 2.90 -6.19 15.48
N ARG A 385 1.83 -6.41 16.22
CA ARG A 385 1.54 -7.70 16.86
C ARG A 385 1.31 -8.76 15.80
N ASN A 386 2.00 -9.89 15.90
CA ASN A 386 1.89 -10.98 14.96
C ASN A 386 0.64 -11.85 15.24
N HIS A 387 0.36 -12.83 14.35
CA HIS A 387 -0.82 -13.70 14.45
C HIS A 387 -0.85 -14.52 15.76
N THR A 388 0.31 -14.90 16.29
CA THR A 388 0.44 -15.69 17.53
C THR A 388 -0.07 -14.92 18.76
N TYR A 389 0.09 -13.60 18.80
CA TYR A 389 -0.48 -12.78 19.88
C TYR A 389 -2.00 -12.86 19.93
N TYR A 390 -2.66 -12.93 18.78
CA TYR A 390 -4.14 -12.96 18.71
C TYR A 390 -4.74 -14.32 19.10
N THR A 391 -3.95 -15.40 19.07
CA THR A 391 -4.46 -16.73 19.47
C THR A 391 -4.81 -16.77 20.95
N HIS A 392 -4.09 -16.02 21.79
CA HIS A 392 -4.27 -16.01 23.26
C HIS A 392 -5.27 -14.96 23.76
N LEU A 393 -5.86 -14.14 22.88
CA LEU A 393 -6.81 -13.12 23.29
C LEU A 393 -8.22 -13.70 23.44
N SER A 394 -8.98 -13.16 24.42
CA SER A 394 -10.41 -13.45 24.56
C SER A 394 -11.20 -12.98 23.32
N THR A 395 -12.31 -13.68 23.01
CA THR A 395 -13.14 -13.40 21.83
C THR A 395 -13.61 -11.92 21.75
N ARG A 396 -13.97 -11.35 22.89
CA ARG A 396 -14.37 -9.92 22.99
C ARG A 396 -13.24 -8.98 22.55
N ARG A 397 -12.01 -9.23 23.00
CA ARG A 397 -10.84 -8.42 22.62
C ARG A 397 -10.47 -8.59 21.15
N LYS A 398 -10.66 -9.79 20.58
CA LYS A 398 -10.50 -10.03 19.14
C LYS A 398 -11.48 -9.16 18.33
N ILE A 399 -12.76 -9.19 18.67
CA ILE A 399 -13.80 -8.41 17.97
C ILE A 399 -13.50 -6.91 18.05
N MET A 400 -13.18 -6.40 19.26
CA MET A 400 -12.84 -4.97 19.43
C MET A 400 -11.59 -4.57 18.63
N SER A 401 -10.57 -5.42 18.58
CA SER A 401 -9.37 -5.17 17.79
C SER A 401 -9.67 -5.15 16.28
N TYR A 402 -10.51 -6.07 15.79
CA TYR A 402 -10.95 -6.07 14.39
C TYR A 402 -11.79 -4.82 14.04
N ALA A 403 -12.74 -4.45 14.90
CA ALA A 403 -13.55 -3.26 14.73
C ALA A 403 -12.70 -1.98 14.68
N SER A 404 -11.73 -1.85 15.60
CA SER A 404 -10.79 -0.73 15.62
C SER A 404 -9.94 -0.67 14.33
N ARG A 405 -9.49 -1.82 13.81
CA ARG A 405 -8.74 -1.86 12.55
C ARG A 405 -9.58 -1.45 11.34
N ILE A 406 -10.84 -1.91 11.30
CA ILE A 406 -11.78 -1.51 10.24
C ILE A 406 -12.01 0.00 10.31
N LEU A 407 -12.25 0.56 11.49
CA LEU A 407 -12.42 2.00 11.68
C LEU A 407 -11.17 2.79 11.27
N ASN A 408 -9.99 2.35 11.69
CA ASN A 408 -8.73 3.00 11.31
C ASN A 408 -8.48 2.92 9.79
N PHE A 409 -8.84 1.79 9.17
CA PHE A 409 -8.77 1.64 7.72
C PHE A 409 -9.75 2.55 7.00
N THR A 410 -11.02 2.57 7.42
CA THR A 410 -12.08 3.30 6.72
C THR A 410 -12.03 4.81 6.96
N LEU A 411 -11.70 5.25 8.18
CA LEU A 411 -11.71 6.68 8.55
C LEU A 411 -10.36 7.36 8.38
N LEU A 412 -9.26 6.63 8.59
CA LEU A 412 -7.91 7.22 8.61
C LEU A 412 -7.02 6.70 7.46
N GLY A 413 -7.49 5.77 6.62
CA GLY A 413 -6.71 5.18 5.54
C GLY A 413 -5.49 4.36 6.01
N LEU A 414 -5.43 3.98 7.29
CA LEU A 414 -4.30 3.26 7.87
C LEU A 414 -4.38 1.77 7.54
N THR A 415 -3.66 1.33 6.51
CA THR A 415 -3.82 0.00 5.92
C THR A 415 -3.25 -1.16 6.72
N HIS A 416 -2.28 -0.95 7.64
CA HIS A 416 -1.57 -2.05 8.30
C HIS A 416 -1.11 -1.79 9.73
N THR A 417 -1.47 -0.70 10.36
CA THR A 417 -0.93 -0.35 11.66
C THR A 417 -1.80 -0.86 12.79
N ASP A 418 -1.22 -1.68 13.65
CA ASP A 418 -1.68 -1.80 15.02
C ASP A 418 -1.33 -0.50 15.73
N ALA A 419 -2.19 0.51 15.59
CA ALA A 419 -1.98 1.84 16.18
C ALA A 419 -1.77 1.79 17.71
N GLN A 420 -2.15 0.66 18.34
CA GLN A 420 -2.02 0.41 19.77
C GLN A 420 -0.77 -0.42 20.15
N GLY A 421 0.17 -0.65 19.20
CA GLY A 421 1.43 -1.34 19.49
C GLY A 421 2.18 -0.66 20.62
N GLY A 422 2.53 -1.43 21.67
CA GLY A 422 3.21 -0.92 22.87
C GLY A 422 4.68 -0.57 22.66
N LEU A 423 5.30 -0.94 21.54
CA LEU A 423 6.67 -0.61 21.19
C LEU A 423 6.68 0.27 19.95
N LYS A 424 7.24 1.48 20.09
CA LYS A 424 7.42 2.45 19.00
C LYS A 424 8.77 3.14 19.10
N GLY A 425 9.31 3.53 17.97
CA GLY A 425 10.59 4.22 17.87
C GLY A 425 10.51 5.45 16.99
N PHE A 426 11.34 6.44 17.30
CA PHE A 426 11.36 7.76 16.66
C PHE A 426 12.79 8.23 16.45
N ASN A 427 13.06 8.82 15.29
CA ASN A 427 14.22 9.66 15.08
C ASN A 427 13.92 11.11 15.53
N GLN A 428 14.83 12.06 15.31
CA GLN A 428 14.65 13.45 15.73
C GLN A 428 13.39 14.12 15.12
N ARG A 429 13.01 13.77 13.88
CA ARG A 429 11.78 14.31 13.25
C ARG A 429 10.52 13.66 13.83
N GLY A 430 10.55 12.35 14.04
CA GLY A 430 9.45 11.63 14.69
C GLY A 430 9.21 12.10 16.12
N LYS A 431 10.28 12.42 16.87
CA LYS A 431 10.20 13.00 18.22
C LYS A 431 9.46 14.33 18.22
N SER A 432 9.80 15.25 17.31
CA SER A 432 9.15 16.57 17.25
C SER A 432 7.65 16.45 16.97
N PHE A 433 7.25 15.49 16.12
CA PHE A 433 5.85 15.20 15.85
C PHE A 433 5.14 14.65 17.09
N LEU A 434 5.73 13.67 17.78
CA LEU A 434 5.14 13.10 18.99
C LEU A 434 5.00 14.14 20.11
N ALA A 435 5.99 15.02 20.27
CA ALA A 435 5.98 16.10 21.27
C ALA A 435 4.81 17.08 21.04
N SER A 436 4.40 17.30 19.79
CA SER A 436 3.28 18.19 19.45
C SER A 436 1.90 17.62 19.78
N THR A 437 1.78 16.32 20.08
CA THR A 437 0.50 15.68 20.38
C THR A 437 0.00 16.01 21.77
N GLN A 438 -1.32 16.10 21.97
CA GLN A 438 -1.94 16.39 23.27
C GLN A 438 -2.67 15.18 23.88
N VAL A 439 -2.58 14.01 23.25
CA VAL A 439 -3.30 12.81 23.70
C VAL A 439 -2.62 12.19 24.93
N ASN A 440 -3.32 12.07 26.05
CA ASN A 440 -2.75 11.63 27.32
C ASN A 440 -2.91 10.13 27.59
N ARG A 441 -3.99 9.49 27.15
CA ARG A 441 -4.30 8.09 27.50
C ARG A 441 -4.04 7.08 26.40
N PHE A 442 -4.10 7.49 25.14
CA PHE A 442 -3.86 6.64 23.98
C PHE A 442 -2.79 7.28 23.09
N LEU A 443 -1.80 6.51 22.73
CA LEU A 443 -0.72 6.90 21.82
C LEU A 443 -0.65 5.93 20.64
#